data_86fb07b3392dfea8a34000c14dace824
#
_entry.id   86fb07b3392dfea8a34000c14dace824
#
_cell.length_a   1.000
_cell.length_b   1.000
_cell.length_c   1.000
_cell.angle_alpha   90.00
_cell.angle_beta   90.00
_cell.angle_gamma   90.00
#
_symmetry.space_group_name_H-M   'P 1'
#
loop_
_entity.id
_entity.type
_entity.pdbx_description
1 polymer ?
#
loop_
_entity_poly.entity_id
_entity_poly.type
_entity_poly.pdbx_seq_one_letter_code
_entity_poly.pdbx_strand_id
1 'polypeptide(L)'
;MIHEIKMNEIYCMDNLELLKKMKSNSVDLIYCDILYNTGRKFKDYDDRLGTPQEAIEWYRPRLIEMKRILRSTGNVVLHCDYHINSYIRVAMDEIFGIKNFRNEIVWKRSNDTGSSKAKGNKLPVCSDTLVWYSATDKYTFIMPTIPYDSKLMNRFKYDDNDGKGKYYWADLRTYSEKRLNELRDNNELKVRSSGKYSYKRYLNTANTNKALSNIWDDINRLSSNSSESCDYFSQKPKALLQRITNMLSNEGDVVADFFMGSGTSIVVAKELGRQYIGCDINPRAVEITNKRLNDIKIGG
;
A
#
# COMPACT_ATOMS: atom_id res chain seq x y z
N MET A 1 -17.73 18.42 -27.48
CA MET A 1 -17.60 19.27 -26.27
C MET A 1 -16.69 18.51 -25.30
N ILE A 2 -15.58 19.10 -24.90
CA ILE A 2 -14.68 18.53 -23.90
C ILE A 2 -15.36 18.81 -22.56
N HIS A 3 -16.02 17.80 -21.97
CA HIS A 3 -16.52 17.92 -20.61
C HIS A 3 -15.31 18.01 -19.67
N GLU A 4 -15.29 19.05 -18.84
CA GLU A 4 -14.26 19.19 -17.80
C GLU A 4 -14.32 17.99 -16.84
N ILE A 5 -13.15 17.43 -16.51
CA ILE A 5 -13.07 16.32 -15.56
C ILE A 5 -13.40 16.83 -14.16
N LYS A 6 -14.39 16.24 -13.54
CA LYS A 6 -14.88 16.62 -12.21
C LYS A 6 -14.33 15.68 -11.15
N MET A 7 -14.06 16.23 -9.97
CA MET A 7 -13.75 15.45 -8.78
C MET A 7 -14.97 14.70 -8.27
N ASN A 8 -14.74 13.59 -7.57
CA ASN A 8 -15.76 12.71 -7.02
C ASN A 8 -16.66 12.07 -8.09
N GLU A 9 -16.09 11.83 -9.26
CA GLU A 9 -16.76 11.14 -10.37
C GLU A 9 -15.94 9.92 -10.85
N ILE A 10 -16.64 8.98 -11.47
CA ILE A 10 -16.05 7.82 -12.12
C ILE A 10 -16.45 7.80 -13.59
N TYR A 11 -15.53 7.32 -14.44
CA TYR A 11 -15.64 7.41 -15.89
C TYR A 11 -15.56 6.03 -16.53
N CYS A 12 -16.48 5.76 -17.48
CA CYS A 12 -16.46 4.56 -18.31
C CYS A 12 -15.80 4.88 -19.65
N MET A 13 -14.48 4.72 -19.73
CA MET A 13 -13.72 5.04 -20.94
C MET A 13 -12.28 4.47 -20.87
N ASP A 14 -11.54 4.57 -21.99
CA ASP A 14 -10.10 4.27 -21.95
C ASP A 14 -9.38 5.25 -21.01
N ASN A 15 -8.53 4.72 -20.16
CA ASN A 15 -7.85 5.50 -19.13
C ASN A 15 -6.82 6.50 -19.70
N LEU A 16 -6.19 6.22 -20.82
CA LEU A 16 -5.29 7.17 -21.47
C LEU A 16 -6.05 8.41 -21.98
N GLU A 17 -7.26 8.21 -22.49
CA GLU A 17 -8.13 9.31 -22.93
C GLU A 17 -8.59 10.17 -21.75
N LEU A 18 -8.87 9.56 -20.60
CA LEU A 18 -9.16 10.31 -19.37
C LEU A 18 -7.94 11.09 -18.90
N LEU A 19 -6.81 10.39 -18.77
CA LEU A 19 -5.54 10.97 -18.31
C LEU A 19 -5.16 12.22 -19.11
N LYS A 20 -5.24 12.17 -20.45
CA LYS A 20 -4.95 13.32 -21.33
C LYS A 20 -5.85 14.54 -21.09
N LYS A 21 -7.08 14.33 -20.59
CA LYS A 21 -8.03 15.42 -20.29
C LYS A 21 -7.84 16.03 -18.89
N MET A 22 -7.12 15.34 -18.01
CA MET A 22 -6.88 15.82 -16.64
C MET A 22 -5.84 16.94 -16.61
N LYS A 23 -6.03 17.87 -15.69
CA LYS A 23 -5.07 18.95 -15.44
C LYS A 23 -3.77 18.41 -14.85
N SER A 24 -2.62 18.97 -15.24
CA SER A 24 -1.34 18.67 -14.59
C SER A 24 -1.38 19.05 -13.10
N ASN A 25 -0.63 18.31 -12.27
CA ASN A 25 -0.50 18.60 -10.82
C ASN A 25 -1.87 18.65 -10.10
N SER A 26 -2.77 17.71 -10.38
CA SER A 26 -4.13 17.69 -9.84
C SER A 26 -4.42 16.51 -8.91
N VAL A 27 -3.54 15.50 -8.84
CA VAL A 27 -3.75 14.25 -8.08
C VAL A 27 -2.66 14.08 -7.02
N ASP A 28 -3.04 13.66 -5.82
CA ASP A 28 -2.12 13.44 -4.69
C ASP A 28 -1.68 11.98 -4.57
N LEU A 29 -2.57 11.03 -4.84
CA LEU A 29 -2.28 9.61 -4.84
C LEU A 29 -2.88 8.93 -6.07
N ILE A 30 -2.06 8.23 -6.82
CA ILE A 30 -2.50 7.29 -7.84
C ILE A 30 -2.25 5.88 -7.31
N TYR A 31 -3.31 5.08 -7.21
CA TYR A 31 -3.22 3.64 -7.02
C TYR A 31 -3.87 2.95 -8.20
N CYS A 32 -3.20 1.96 -8.78
CA CYS A 32 -3.76 1.17 -9.86
C CYS A 32 -3.40 -0.31 -9.68
N ASP A 33 -4.43 -1.16 -9.65
CA ASP A 33 -4.30 -2.61 -9.81
C ASP A 33 -4.28 -2.92 -11.31
N ILE A 34 -3.08 -2.86 -11.90
CA ILE A 34 -2.91 -2.88 -13.36
C ILE A 34 -3.15 -4.29 -13.95
N LEU A 35 -3.25 -4.39 -15.28
CA LEU A 35 -3.27 -5.69 -15.96
C LEU A 35 -1.91 -6.38 -15.78
N TYR A 36 -1.93 -7.66 -15.37
CA TYR A 36 -0.69 -8.39 -15.06
C TYR A 36 -0.05 -9.05 -16.28
N ASN A 37 -0.71 -8.99 -17.43
CA ASN A 37 -0.31 -9.67 -18.67
C ASN A 37 -0.12 -11.19 -18.48
N THR A 38 -1.06 -11.82 -17.79
CA THR A 38 -1.05 -13.28 -17.53
C THR A 38 -1.33 -14.11 -18.77
N GLY A 39 -1.67 -13.49 -19.90
CA GLY A 39 -2.06 -14.13 -21.14
C GLY A 39 -3.48 -14.73 -21.10
N ARG A 40 -4.31 -14.34 -20.13
CA ARG A 40 -5.66 -14.87 -19.92
C ARG A 40 -6.74 -13.83 -20.18
N LYS A 41 -7.88 -14.30 -20.64
CA LYS A 41 -9.11 -13.53 -20.64
C LYS A 41 -9.96 -13.95 -19.45
N PHE A 42 -10.30 -13.00 -18.59
CA PHE A 42 -11.16 -13.20 -17.43
C PHE A 42 -12.61 -12.81 -17.77
N LYS A 43 -13.54 -13.09 -16.85
CA LYS A 43 -14.97 -12.74 -17.01
C LYS A 43 -15.16 -11.23 -17.21
N ASP A 44 -14.41 -10.43 -16.46
CA ASP A 44 -14.61 -8.99 -16.35
C ASP A 44 -13.62 -8.17 -17.17
N TYR A 45 -12.47 -8.74 -17.60
CA TYR A 45 -11.46 -8.02 -18.38
C TYR A 45 -10.54 -8.97 -19.18
N ASP A 46 -9.87 -8.40 -20.17
CA ASP A 46 -8.84 -9.10 -20.95
C ASP A 46 -7.45 -8.69 -20.46
N ASP A 47 -6.67 -9.67 -19.97
CA ASP A 47 -5.35 -9.47 -19.39
C ASP A 47 -4.22 -9.85 -20.36
N ARG A 48 -4.48 -9.75 -21.66
CA ARG A 48 -3.54 -10.09 -22.73
C ARG A 48 -3.01 -8.82 -23.38
N LEU A 49 -1.78 -8.44 -23.08
CA LEU A 49 -1.11 -7.28 -23.66
C LEU A 49 0.06 -7.69 -24.60
N GLY A 50 0.13 -8.97 -24.96
CA GLY A 50 1.18 -9.50 -25.82
C GLY A 50 2.46 -9.86 -25.06
N THR A 51 3.62 -9.66 -25.69
CA THR A 51 4.91 -9.82 -25.04
C THR A 51 5.09 -8.79 -23.92
N PRO A 52 6.02 -9.02 -22.97
CA PRO A 52 6.31 -8.04 -21.94
C PRO A 52 6.71 -6.66 -22.50
N GLN A 53 7.41 -6.64 -23.63
CA GLN A 53 7.80 -5.41 -24.32
C GLN A 53 6.58 -4.65 -24.88
N GLU A 54 5.68 -5.35 -25.56
CA GLU A 54 4.41 -4.77 -26.06
C GLU A 54 3.55 -4.24 -24.90
N ALA A 55 3.49 -4.97 -23.81
CA ALA A 55 2.79 -4.53 -22.60
C ALA A 55 3.39 -3.21 -22.06
N ILE A 56 4.71 -3.10 -21.97
CA ILE A 56 5.36 -1.87 -21.51
C ILE A 56 5.15 -0.71 -22.48
N GLU A 57 5.17 -0.92 -23.77
CA GLU A 57 4.85 0.12 -24.75
C GLU A 57 3.39 0.59 -24.62
N TRP A 58 2.47 -0.31 -24.25
CA TRP A 58 1.09 0.06 -23.96
C TRP A 58 0.96 0.87 -22.64
N TYR A 59 1.78 0.55 -21.61
CA TYR A 59 1.79 1.27 -20.34
C TYR A 59 2.49 2.64 -20.44
N ARG A 60 3.54 2.76 -21.24
CA ARG A 60 4.41 3.94 -21.29
C ARG A 60 3.66 5.27 -21.43
N PRO A 61 2.73 5.48 -22.39
CA PRO A 61 1.99 6.74 -22.49
C PRO A 61 1.09 6.99 -21.26
N ARG A 62 0.57 5.95 -20.64
CA ARG A 62 -0.24 6.04 -19.41
C ARG A 62 0.61 6.48 -18.22
N LEU A 63 1.78 5.91 -18.06
CA LEU A 63 2.72 6.26 -16.99
C LEU A 63 3.23 7.69 -17.11
N ILE A 64 3.49 8.16 -18.34
CA ILE A 64 3.89 9.55 -18.63
C ILE A 64 2.77 10.51 -18.19
N GLU A 65 1.53 10.22 -18.54
CA GLU A 65 0.38 11.03 -18.16
C GLU A 65 0.11 10.96 -16.65
N MET A 66 0.23 9.79 -16.03
CA MET A 66 0.14 9.66 -14.56
C MET A 66 1.16 10.56 -13.86
N LYS A 67 2.41 10.58 -14.33
CA LYS A 67 3.43 11.50 -13.81
C LYS A 67 3.03 12.96 -13.99
N ARG A 68 2.49 13.34 -15.16
CA ARG A 68 2.09 14.73 -15.47
C ARG A 68 0.99 15.23 -14.53
N ILE A 69 -0.01 14.40 -14.25
CA ILE A 69 -1.15 14.79 -13.40
C ILE A 69 -0.83 14.74 -11.90
N LEU A 70 0.23 14.04 -11.50
CA LEU A 70 0.63 13.90 -10.11
C LEU A 70 1.19 15.21 -9.58
N ARG A 71 0.75 15.65 -8.39
CA ARG A 71 1.32 16.82 -7.68
C ARG A 71 2.75 16.55 -7.27
N SER A 72 3.53 17.60 -7.04
CA SER A 72 4.94 17.47 -6.62
C SER A 72 5.13 16.67 -5.32
N THR A 73 4.12 16.67 -4.43
CA THR A 73 4.09 15.87 -3.19
C THR A 73 3.41 14.51 -3.37
N GLY A 74 2.94 14.21 -4.56
CA GLY A 74 2.09 13.06 -4.84
C GLY A 74 2.85 11.73 -4.94
N ASN A 75 2.09 10.66 -4.81
CA ASN A 75 2.54 9.29 -4.82
C ASN A 75 1.83 8.47 -5.91
N VAL A 76 2.54 7.50 -6.48
CA VAL A 76 1.97 6.50 -7.37
C VAL A 76 2.34 5.10 -6.91
N VAL A 77 1.35 4.23 -6.83
CA VAL A 77 1.49 2.82 -6.47
C VAL A 77 0.87 1.97 -7.58
N LEU A 78 1.69 1.17 -8.25
CA LEU A 78 1.22 0.19 -9.21
C LEU A 78 1.25 -1.19 -8.56
N HIS A 79 0.10 -1.84 -8.53
CA HIS A 79 -0.07 -3.18 -8.01
C HIS A 79 -0.06 -4.17 -9.18
N CYS A 80 0.82 -5.15 -9.11
CA CYS A 80 1.00 -6.18 -10.14
C CYS A 80 1.54 -7.47 -9.53
N ASP A 81 1.70 -8.50 -10.35
CA ASP A 81 2.36 -9.73 -9.93
C ASP A 81 3.67 -9.96 -10.70
N TYR A 82 4.26 -11.15 -10.52
CA TYR A 82 5.56 -11.52 -11.08
C TYR A 82 5.61 -11.55 -12.62
N HIS A 83 4.46 -11.56 -13.33
CA HIS A 83 4.46 -11.60 -14.80
C HIS A 83 5.00 -10.28 -15.38
N ILE A 84 4.73 -9.14 -14.73
CA ILE A 84 5.04 -7.83 -15.28
C ILE A 84 5.85 -6.92 -14.35
N ASN A 85 5.96 -7.22 -13.02
CA ASN A 85 6.54 -6.33 -12.02
C ASN A 85 7.93 -5.79 -12.38
N SER A 86 8.83 -6.65 -12.87
CA SER A 86 10.20 -6.27 -13.22
C SER A 86 10.24 -5.28 -14.39
N TYR A 87 9.38 -5.48 -15.39
CA TYR A 87 9.29 -4.59 -16.56
C TYR A 87 8.66 -3.25 -16.20
N ILE A 88 7.60 -3.26 -15.38
CA ILE A 88 6.95 -2.06 -14.84
C ILE A 88 7.96 -1.27 -14.00
N ARG A 89 8.78 -1.94 -13.17
CA ARG A 89 9.79 -1.30 -12.37
C ARG A 89 10.80 -0.53 -13.24
N VAL A 90 11.31 -1.12 -14.31
CA VAL A 90 12.25 -0.47 -15.24
C VAL A 90 11.58 0.74 -15.93
N ALA A 91 10.36 0.58 -16.43
CA ALA A 91 9.62 1.67 -17.05
C ALA A 91 9.35 2.83 -16.06
N MET A 92 9.06 2.52 -14.82
CA MET A 92 8.88 3.53 -13.77
C MET A 92 10.19 4.24 -13.42
N ASP A 93 11.33 3.53 -13.38
CA ASP A 93 12.64 4.14 -13.18
C ASP A 93 12.98 5.14 -14.30
N GLU A 94 12.66 4.81 -15.56
CA GLU A 94 12.86 5.70 -16.71
C GLU A 94 11.95 6.93 -16.65
N ILE A 95 10.68 6.76 -16.31
CA ILE A 95 9.68 7.83 -16.38
C ILE A 95 9.71 8.70 -15.12
N PHE A 96 9.64 8.10 -13.93
CA PHE A 96 9.60 8.81 -12.65
C PHE A 96 10.99 9.17 -12.14
N GLY A 97 12.01 8.44 -12.56
CA GLY A 97 13.39 8.56 -12.11
C GLY A 97 13.70 7.63 -10.93
N ILE A 98 14.83 6.92 -11.00
CA ILE A 98 15.26 5.95 -9.97
C ILE A 98 15.35 6.57 -8.57
N LYS A 99 15.68 7.85 -8.44
CA LYS A 99 15.75 8.58 -7.16
C LYS A 99 14.39 8.74 -6.50
N ASN A 100 13.31 8.63 -7.24
CA ASN A 100 11.93 8.75 -6.76
C ASN A 100 11.29 7.39 -6.44
N PHE A 101 12.01 6.30 -6.62
CA PHE A 101 11.61 5.01 -6.10
C PHE A 101 11.60 5.03 -4.57
N ARG A 102 10.49 4.62 -3.96
CA ARG A 102 10.35 4.62 -2.51
C ARG A 102 10.42 3.22 -1.93
N ASN A 103 9.63 2.30 -2.48
CA ASN A 103 9.66 0.92 -2.00
C ASN A 103 9.04 -0.06 -3.01
N GLU A 104 9.46 -1.29 -2.89
CA GLU A 104 8.75 -2.45 -3.37
C GLU A 104 8.09 -3.13 -2.17
N ILE A 105 6.75 -3.17 -2.17
CA ILE A 105 5.98 -3.78 -1.11
C ILE A 105 5.52 -5.15 -1.61
N VAL A 106 5.84 -6.20 -0.85
CA VAL A 106 5.38 -7.56 -1.12
C VAL A 106 4.14 -7.81 -0.28
N TRP A 107 2.99 -7.91 -0.94
CA TRP A 107 1.75 -8.29 -0.27
C TRP A 107 1.53 -9.79 -0.39
N LYS A 108 1.66 -10.49 0.74
CA LYS A 108 1.34 -11.90 0.85
C LYS A 108 -0.17 -12.07 0.97
N ARG A 109 -0.84 -12.26 -0.16
CA ARG A 109 -2.30 -12.28 -0.27
C ARG A 109 -2.97 -13.55 0.28
N SER A 110 -2.21 -14.63 0.51
CA SER A 110 -2.72 -15.91 1.01
C SER A 110 -1.62 -16.71 1.69
N ASN A 111 -1.97 -17.36 2.81
CA ASN A 111 -1.13 -18.37 3.44
C ASN A 111 -1.42 -19.78 2.92
N ASP A 112 -2.55 -19.94 2.21
CA ASP A 112 -3.02 -21.24 1.74
C ASP A 112 -2.50 -21.51 0.33
N THR A 113 -1.62 -22.49 0.23
CA THR A 113 -1.06 -22.95 -1.04
C THR A 113 -1.83 -24.13 -1.62
N GLY A 114 -2.73 -24.75 -0.84
CA GLY A 114 -3.55 -25.90 -1.23
C GLY A 114 -2.73 -27.17 -1.52
N SER A 115 -3.23 -28.31 -1.13
CA SER A 115 -2.55 -29.61 -1.30
C SER A 115 -2.32 -30.01 -2.77
N SER A 116 -3.17 -29.55 -3.69
CA SER A 116 -3.02 -29.79 -5.14
C SER A 116 -1.77 -29.13 -5.72
N LYS A 117 -1.29 -28.04 -5.13
CA LYS A 117 -0.07 -27.34 -5.57
C LYS A 117 1.22 -28.03 -5.12
N ALA A 118 1.14 -28.94 -4.15
CA ALA A 118 2.29 -29.71 -3.69
C ALA A 118 2.86 -30.67 -4.75
N LYS A 119 2.07 -30.98 -5.79
CA LYS A 119 2.49 -31.81 -6.92
C LYS A 119 3.08 -31.00 -8.09
N GLY A 120 3.20 -29.68 -7.96
CA GLY A 120 3.76 -28.83 -9.01
C GLY A 120 5.28 -28.93 -9.10
N ASN A 121 5.82 -28.53 -10.24
CA ASN A 121 7.27 -28.48 -10.50
C ASN A 121 7.90 -27.10 -10.17
N LYS A 122 7.13 -26.18 -9.59
CA LYS A 122 7.59 -24.85 -9.16
C LYS A 122 6.86 -24.40 -7.89
N LEU A 123 7.45 -23.47 -7.17
CA LEU A 123 6.82 -22.91 -5.96
C LEU A 123 5.50 -22.21 -6.31
N PRO A 124 4.46 -22.38 -5.49
CA PRO A 124 3.21 -21.65 -5.65
C PRO A 124 3.41 -20.18 -5.34
N VAL A 125 2.84 -19.31 -6.18
CA VAL A 125 2.87 -17.86 -5.98
C VAL A 125 1.72 -17.44 -5.06
N CYS A 126 2.06 -16.85 -3.93
CA CYS A 126 1.10 -16.41 -2.91
C CYS A 126 1.16 -14.89 -2.63
N SER A 127 1.95 -14.15 -3.41
CA SER A 127 2.14 -12.71 -3.22
C SER A 127 1.95 -11.94 -4.51
N ASP A 128 1.60 -10.66 -4.36
CA ASP A 128 1.65 -9.63 -5.38
C ASP A 128 2.66 -8.55 -4.96
N THR A 129 3.04 -7.69 -5.89
CA THR A 129 4.01 -6.62 -5.70
C THR A 129 3.31 -5.27 -5.89
N LEU A 130 3.57 -4.34 -4.97
CA LEU A 130 3.18 -2.94 -5.12
C LEU A 130 4.46 -2.12 -5.32
N VAL A 131 4.59 -1.52 -6.48
CA VAL A 131 5.75 -0.69 -6.85
C VAL A 131 5.40 0.75 -6.56
N TRP A 132 6.09 1.36 -5.57
CA TRP A 132 5.78 2.71 -5.09
C TRP A 132 6.85 3.71 -5.49
N TYR A 133 6.41 4.78 -6.16
CA TYR A 133 7.19 5.97 -6.49
C TYR A 133 6.51 7.22 -5.96
N SER A 134 7.28 8.29 -5.80
CA SER A 134 6.75 9.64 -5.58
C SER A 134 7.07 10.55 -6.78
N ALA A 135 6.38 11.68 -6.88
CA ALA A 135 6.66 12.66 -7.93
C ALA A 135 8.03 13.32 -7.75
N THR A 136 8.41 13.64 -6.51
CA THR A 136 9.68 14.28 -6.13
C THR A 136 10.21 13.68 -4.81
N ASP A 137 11.31 14.20 -4.30
CA ASP A 137 11.88 13.85 -2.98
C ASP A 137 11.04 14.37 -1.79
N LYS A 138 10.14 15.34 -2.04
CA LYS A 138 9.17 15.86 -1.06
C LYS A 138 7.80 15.26 -1.33
N TYR A 139 7.41 14.25 -0.57
CA TYR A 139 6.19 13.50 -0.79
C TYR A 139 5.43 13.25 0.51
N THR A 140 4.13 13.07 0.39
CA THR A 140 3.28 12.71 1.52
C THR A 140 3.58 11.28 1.95
N PHE A 141 3.98 11.09 3.21
CA PHE A 141 4.21 9.78 3.80
C PHE A 141 3.92 9.79 5.28
N ILE A 142 2.99 8.95 5.70
CA ILE A 142 2.64 8.72 7.09
C ILE A 142 3.05 7.29 7.44
N MET A 143 4.04 7.12 8.32
CA MET A 143 4.55 5.80 8.69
C MET A 143 3.44 4.95 9.30
N PRO A 144 3.02 3.86 8.64
CA PRO A 144 2.06 2.94 9.21
C PRO A 144 2.70 2.15 10.35
N THR A 145 1.95 2.00 11.43
CA THR A 145 2.40 1.23 12.58
C THR A 145 1.42 0.08 12.86
N ILE A 146 1.97 -1.01 13.36
CA ILE A 146 1.20 -2.16 13.82
C ILE A 146 1.51 -2.43 15.29
N PRO A 147 0.52 -2.86 16.09
CA PRO A 147 0.76 -3.25 17.48
C PRO A 147 1.84 -4.34 17.60
N TYR A 148 2.53 -4.37 18.74
CA TYR A 148 3.42 -5.48 19.06
C TYR A 148 2.64 -6.78 19.11
N ASP A 149 3.20 -7.82 18.51
CA ASP A 149 2.70 -9.17 18.65
C ASP A 149 2.94 -9.72 20.08
N SER A 150 2.31 -10.83 20.42
CA SER A 150 2.45 -11.48 21.72
C SER A 150 3.91 -11.83 22.06
N LYS A 151 4.73 -12.16 21.04
CA LYS A 151 6.16 -12.49 21.24
C LYS A 151 6.96 -11.26 21.69
N LEU A 152 6.68 -10.09 21.13
CA LEU A 152 7.31 -8.83 21.55
C LEU A 152 6.75 -8.37 22.92
N MET A 153 5.44 -8.50 23.14
CA MET A 153 4.83 -8.16 24.42
C MET A 153 5.36 -9.04 25.56
N ASN A 154 5.61 -10.31 25.33
CA ASN A 154 6.19 -11.24 26.29
C ASN A 154 7.64 -10.92 26.68
N ARG A 155 8.34 -9.97 26.01
CA ARG A 155 9.63 -9.48 26.45
C ARG A 155 9.56 -8.64 27.71
N PHE A 156 8.42 -7.97 27.99
CA PHE A 156 8.19 -7.13 29.17
C PHE A 156 7.86 -8.01 30.37
N LYS A 157 8.83 -8.74 30.88
CA LYS A 157 8.68 -9.77 31.91
C LYS A 157 9.31 -9.41 33.26
N TYR A 158 10.08 -8.36 33.33
CA TYR A 158 10.69 -7.90 34.58
C TYR A 158 9.85 -6.78 35.19
N ASP A 159 9.80 -6.74 36.53
CA ASP A 159 9.15 -5.68 37.30
C ASP A 159 9.93 -5.52 38.61
N ASP A 160 10.39 -4.32 38.90
CA ASP A 160 11.11 -4.04 40.13
C ASP A 160 10.20 -3.59 41.28
N ASN A 161 8.89 -3.52 41.03
CA ASN A 161 7.85 -3.03 41.95
C ASN A 161 8.11 -1.58 42.45
N ASP A 162 8.79 -0.77 41.62
CA ASP A 162 9.13 0.63 41.89
C ASP A 162 8.05 1.62 41.33
N GLY A 163 6.91 1.11 40.91
CA GLY A 163 5.82 1.88 40.30
C GLY A 163 6.01 2.24 38.83
N LYS A 164 7.18 1.95 38.22
CA LYS A 164 7.45 2.20 36.80
C LYS A 164 6.87 1.12 35.87
N GLY A 165 6.45 -0.02 36.45
CA GLY A 165 5.81 -1.12 35.73
C GLY A 165 6.78 -2.05 35.01
N LYS A 166 6.21 -2.97 34.20
CA LYS A 166 6.97 -4.02 33.54
C LYS A 166 7.95 -3.48 32.50
N TYR A 167 9.14 -4.10 32.42
CA TYR A 167 10.18 -3.73 31.46
C TYR A 167 10.91 -4.94 30.87
N TYR A 168 11.73 -4.68 29.85
CA TYR A 168 12.78 -5.61 29.40
C TYR A 168 14.11 -4.87 29.19
N TRP A 169 15.20 -5.62 29.19
CA TRP A 169 16.54 -5.10 28.92
C TRP A 169 16.73 -4.95 27.40
N ALA A 170 16.69 -3.71 26.91
CA ALA A 170 16.92 -3.35 25.51
C ALA A 170 18.40 -3.04 25.26
N ASP A 171 18.93 -3.36 24.08
CA ASP A 171 20.29 -2.99 23.70
C ASP A 171 20.41 -1.49 23.52
N LEU A 172 21.42 -0.89 24.18
CA LEU A 172 21.79 0.50 24.00
C LEU A 172 22.93 0.57 22.98
N ARG A 173 22.57 0.94 21.72
CA ARG A 173 23.52 0.92 20.59
C ARG A 173 24.19 2.25 20.36
N THR A 174 23.50 3.34 20.59
CA THR A 174 23.96 4.73 20.41
C THR A 174 23.66 5.51 21.69
N TYR A 175 24.66 6.16 22.24
CA TYR A 175 24.55 6.90 23.51
C TYR A 175 25.59 8.02 23.63
N SER A 176 25.25 9.04 24.43
CA SER A 176 26.16 10.03 24.92
C SER A 176 26.54 9.72 26.37
N GLU A 177 27.65 10.25 26.86
CA GLU A 177 28.05 10.12 28.29
C GLU A 177 26.95 10.63 29.21
N LYS A 178 26.32 11.75 28.87
CA LYS A 178 25.16 12.28 29.61
C LYS A 178 24.06 11.22 29.76
N ARG A 179 23.70 10.54 28.67
CA ARG A 179 22.66 9.50 28.69
C ARG A 179 23.06 8.28 29.51
N LEU A 180 24.32 7.88 29.47
CA LEU A 180 24.81 6.78 30.29
C LEU A 180 24.71 7.11 31.78
N ASN A 181 25.10 8.34 32.19
CA ASN A 181 25.00 8.78 33.56
C ASN A 181 23.56 8.85 34.05
N GLU A 182 22.63 9.42 33.26
CA GLU A 182 21.21 9.44 33.60
C GLU A 182 20.65 8.02 33.81
N LEU A 183 20.98 7.06 32.96
CA LEU A 183 20.50 5.69 33.07
C LEU A 183 21.13 4.97 34.28
N ARG A 184 22.41 5.30 34.62
CA ARG A 184 23.08 4.74 35.77
C ARG A 184 22.48 5.26 37.08
N ASP A 185 22.24 6.58 37.17
CA ASP A 185 21.69 7.23 38.36
C ASP A 185 20.26 6.75 38.66
N ASN A 186 19.51 6.41 37.62
CA ASN A 186 18.15 5.86 37.71
C ASN A 186 18.09 4.33 37.91
N ASN A 187 19.24 3.64 38.05
CA ASN A 187 19.30 2.17 38.08
C ASN A 187 18.66 1.49 36.85
N GLU A 188 18.78 2.14 35.71
CA GLU A 188 18.22 1.67 34.44
C GLU A 188 19.25 1.17 33.45
N LEU A 189 20.55 1.19 33.83
CA LEU A 189 21.66 0.74 33.02
C LEU A 189 22.18 -0.63 33.49
N LYS A 190 22.47 -1.50 32.55
CA LYS A 190 23.16 -2.79 32.80
C LYS A 190 24.31 -2.94 31.84
N VAL A 191 25.50 -3.30 32.39
CA VAL A 191 26.66 -3.69 31.61
C VAL A 191 26.65 -5.21 31.47
N ARG A 192 26.68 -5.71 30.23
CA ARG A 192 26.76 -7.15 29.96
C ARG A 192 28.20 -7.65 30.10
N SER A 193 28.35 -8.96 30.23
CA SER A 193 29.69 -9.60 30.23
C SER A 193 30.53 -9.30 28.98
N SER A 194 29.88 -9.00 27.88
CA SER A 194 30.49 -8.57 26.61
C SER A 194 30.93 -7.09 26.58
N GLY A 195 30.77 -6.35 27.66
CA GLY A 195 31.04 -4.91 27.73
C GLY A 195 29.96 -4.02 27.09
N LYS A 196 28.92 -4.61 26.48
CA LYS A 196 27.81 -3.84 25.85
C LYS A 196 26.82 -3.37 26.89
N TYR A 197 26.22 -2.21 26.61
CA TYR A 197 25.20 -1.62 27.49
C TYR A 197 23.78 -2.09 27.10
N SER A 198 22.94 -2.25 28.13
CA SER A 198 21.49 -2.44 28.00
C SER A 198 20.78 -1.51 28.97
N TYR A 199 19.56 -1.09 28.62
CA TYR A 199 18.76 -0.22 29.47
C TYR A 199 17.36 -0.80 29.67
N LYS A 200 16.70 -0.42 30.76
CA LYS A 200 15.30 -0.78 31.02
C LYS A 200 14.39 -0.03 30.07
N ARG A 201 13.65 -0.76 29.25
CA ARG A 201 12.58 -0.22 28.42
C ARG A 201 11.26 -0.62 29.01
N TYR A 202 10.56 0.34 29.60
CA TYR A 202 9.30 0.12 30.29
C TYR A 202 8.12 0.04 29.33
N LEU A 203 7.14 -0.82 29.64
CA LEU A 203 5.95 -1.02 28.81
C LEU A 203 5.08 0.24 28.71
N ASN A 204 4.88 0.93 29.83
CA ASN A 204 4.05 2.14 29.93
C ASN A 204 4.63 3.37 29.19
N THR A 205 5.96 3.41 28.98
CA THR A 205 6.64 4.48 28.23
C THR A 205 7.10 4.03 26.84
N ALA A 206 7.06 2.72 26.57
CA ALA A 206 7.43 2.20 25.26
C ALA A 206 6.31 2.51 24.26
N ASN A 207 6.69 2.98 23.08
CA ASN A 207 5.79 2.87 21.95
C ASN A 207 5.61 1.37 21.64
N THR A 208 4.43 0.83 21.93
CA THR A 208 4.09 -0.58 21.71
C THR A 208 3.69 -0.88 20.27
N ASN A 209 3.72 0.13 19.41
CA ASN A 209 3.59 -0.04 17.98
C ASN A 209 4.97 -0.08 17.32
N LYS A 210 5.13 -0.97 16.36
CA LYS A 210 6.31 -1.03 15.49
C LYS A 210 5.97 -0.49 14.09
N ALA A 211 6.96 0.10 13.44
CA ALA A 211 6.83 0.47 12.04
C ALA A 211 6.50 -0.77 11.20
N LEU A 212 5.59 -0.64 10.26
CA LEU A 212 5.28 -1.69 9.31
C LEU A 212 6.47 -1.86 8.34
N SER A 213 6.82 -3.11 8.05
CA SER A 213 7.81 -3.41 7.01
C SER A 213 7.18 -3.38 5.61
N ASN A 214 8.01 -3.53 4.59
CA ASN A 214 7.53 -3.67 3.21
C ASN A 214 7.02 -5.07 2.86
N ILE A 215 6.98 -6.00 3.83
CA ILE A 215 6.37 -7.32 3.67
C ILE A 215 5.06 -7.31 4.45
N TRP A 216 3.94 -7.40 3.73
CA TRP A 216 2.59 -7.35 4.29
C TRP A 216 1.96 -8.75 4.24
N ASP A 217 1.88 -9.39 5.37
CA ASP A 217 1.35 -10.76 5.53
C ASP A 217 0.15 -10.83 6.49
N ASP A 218 -0.30 -9.66 6.95
CA ASP A 218 -1.38 -9.49 7.91
C ASP A 218 -2.74 -9.18 7.28
N ILE A 219 -2.79 -8.94 5.95
CA ILE A 219 -4.02 -8.71 5.19
C ILE A 219 -4.17 -9.81 4.15
N ASN A 220 -5.17 -10.66 4.31
CA ASN A 220 -5.47 -11.70 3.34
C ASN A 220 -6.31 -11.16 2.17
N ARG A 221 -6.24 -11.84 1.01
CA ARG A 221 -7.19 -11.64 -0.08
C ARG A 221 -8.62 -11.93 0.41
N LEU A 222 -9.60 -11.35 -0.28
CA LEU A 222 -11.00 -11.67 -0.02
C LEU A 222 -11.30 -13.15 -0.31
N SER A 223 -12.05 -13.78 0.56
CA SER A 223 -12.69 -15.06 0.29
C SER A 223 -13.99 -14.83 -0.50
N SER A 224 -14.46 -15.86 -1.20
CA SER A 224 -15.74 -15.80 -1.93
C SER A 224 -16.94 -15.50 -1.04
N ASN A 225 -16.84 -15.83 0.25
CA ASN A 225 -17.89 -15.61 1.24
C ASN A 225 -17.72 -14.33 2.07
N SER A 226 -16.79 -13.47 1.69
CA SER A 226 -16.58 -12.20 2.40
C SER A 226 -17.78 -11.27 2.22
N SER A 227 -18.19 -10.61 3.30
CA SER A 227 -19.22 -9.55 3.25
C SER A 227 -18.82 -8.35 2.37
N GLU A 228 -17.53 -8.17 2.10
CA GLU A 228 -17.02 -7.17 1.18
C GLU A 228 -17.18 -7.55 -0.30
N SER A 229 -17.46 -8.83 -0.61
CA SER A 229 -17.49 -9.33 -1.98
C SER A 229 -18.63 -8.70 -2.77
N CYS A 230 -18.31 -8.19 -3.96
CA CYS A 230 -19.28 -7.61 -4.91
C CYS A 230 -19.35 -8.39 -6.23
N ASP A 231 -18.98 -9.67 -6.24
CA ASP A 231 -18.97 -10.54 -7.42
C ASP A 231 -18.17 -9.95 -8.60
N TYR A 232 -17.05 -9.29 -8.30
CA TYR A 232 -16.10 -8.84 -9.31
C TYR A 232 -14.79 -9.62 -9.16
N PHE A 233 -14.32 -10.18 -10.30
CA PHE A 233 -13.07 -10.92 -10.29
C PHE A 233 -11.90 -10.01 -9.89
N SER A 234 -10.97 -10.50 -9.09
CA SER A 234 -9.79 -9.77 -8.61
C SER A 234 -10.04 -8.60 -7.64
N GLN A 235 -11.24 -8.47 -7.06
CA GLN A 235 -11.48 -7.46 -6.03
C GLN A 235 -10.42 -7.49 -4.93
N LYS A 236 -9.82 -6.34 -4.61
CA LYS A 236 -8.88 -6.20 -3.50
C LYS A 236 -9.62 -5.90 -2.19
N PRO A 237 -9.09 -6.36 -1.03
CA PRO A 237 -9.68 -6.07 0.27
C PRO A 237 -9.58 -4.59 0.64
N LYS A 238 -10.62 -4.04 1.27
CA LYS A 238 -10.64 -2.65 1.74
C LYS A 238 -9.45 -2.34 2.65
N ALA A 239 -9.09 -3.25 3.55
CA ALA A 239 -7.97 -3.07 4.48
C ALA A 239 -6.63 -2.75 3.78
N LEU A 240 -6.38 -3.35 2.60
CA LEU A 240 -5.20 -3.06 1.80
C LEU A 240 -5.22 -1.62 1.30
N LEU A 241 -6.35 -1.19 0.72
CA LEU A 241 -6.51 0.15 0.16
C LEU A 241 -6.56 1.22 1.25
N GLN A 242 -7.16 0.94 2.41
CA GLN A 242 -7.15 1.83 3.58
C GLN A 242 -5.70 2.08 4.06
N ARG A 243 -4.89 1.03 4.12
CA ARG A 243 -3.47 1.15 4.49
C ARG A 243 -2.72 2.05 3.51
N ILE A 244 -2.85 1.80 2.20
CA ILE A 244 -2.19 2.58 1.16
C ILE A 244 -2.64 4.04 1.19
N THR A 245 -3.95 4.28 1.25
CA THR A 245 -4.54 5.62 1.26
C THR A 245 -4.09 6.42 2.49
N ASN A 246 -4.15 5.83 3.69
CA ASN A 246 -3.72 6.49 4.93
C ASN A 246 -2.21 6.72 4.99
N MET A 247 -1.42 5.88 4.35
CA MET A 247 0.04 6.01 4.30
C MET A 247 0.48 7.13 3.34
N LEU A 248 -0.24 7.34 2.23
CA LEU A 248 0.26 8.10 1.08
C LEU A 248 -0.60 9.33 0.71
N SER A 249 -1.63 9.62 1.50
CA SER A 249 -2.48 10.81 1.32
C SER A 249 -3.03 11.33 2.64
N ASN A 250 -3.44 12.61 2.65
CA ASN A 250 -4.15 13.25 3.74
C ASN A 250 -5.65 13.33 3.44
N GLU A 251 -6.46 13.63 4.44
CA GLU A 251 -7.88 13.97 4.25
C GLU A 251 -8.01 15.19 3.32
N GLY A 252 -8.98 15.15 2.41
CA GLY A 252 -9.17 16.17 1.38
C GLY A 252 -8.31 16.01 0.12
N ASP A 253 -7.24 15.20 0.15
CA ASP A 253 -6.40 14.90 -1.02
C ASP A 253 -7.18 14.15 -2.11
N VAL A 254 -6.71 14.25 -3.35
CA VAL A 254 -7.29 13.56 -4.52
C VAL A 254 -6.62 12.21 -4.74
N VAL A 255 -7.40 11.14 -4.63
CA VAL A 255 -7.00 9.76 -4.93
C VAL A 255 -7.55 9.34 -6.30
N ALA A 256 -6.70 8.85 -7.18
CA ALA A 256 -7.12 8.39 -8.51
C ALA A 256 -6.79 6.91 -8.74
N ASP A 257 -7.70 6.22 -9.42
CA ASP A 257 -7.51 4.84 -9.89
C ASP A 257 -8.00 4.70 -11.34
N PHE A 258 -7.05 4.44 -12.24
CA PHE A 258 -7.30 4.34 -13.68
C PHE A 258 -7.52 2.90 -14.17
N PHE A 259 -7.58 1.95 -13.22
CA PHE A 259 -7.89 0.53 -13.42
C PHE A 259 -8.80 0.07 -12.28
N MET A 260 -9.85 0.84 -12.00
CA MET A 260 -10.56 0.75 -10.72
C MET A 260 -11.30 -0.58 -10.48
N GLY A 261 -11.63 -1.33 -11.54
CA GLY A 261 -12.35 -2.61 -11.43
C GLY A 261 -13.60 -2.48 -10.56
N SER A 262 -13.63 -3.20 -9.45
CA SER A 262 -14.74 -3.12 -8.47
C SER A 262 -14.78 -1.80 -7.67
N GLY A 263 -13.85 -0.88 -7.88
CA GLY A 263 -13.80 0.43 -7.25
C GLY A 263 -13.43 0.45 -5.77
N THR A 264 -12.73 -0.57 -5.27
CA THR A 264 -12.38 -0.61 -3.83
C THR A 264 -11.54 0.59 -3.40
N SER A 265 -10.58 1.03 -4.24
CA SER A 265 -9.76 2.22 -4.02
C SER A 265 -10.59 3.49 -3.89
N ILE A 266 -11.58 3.64 -4.77
CA ILE A 266 -12.49 4.81 -4.85
C ILE A 266 -13.44 4.84 -3.66
N VAL A 267 -14.01 3.68 -3.30
CA VAL A 267 -14.87 3.52 -2.11
C VAL A 267 -14.09 3.90 -0.84
N VAL A 268 -12.88 3.38 -0.70
CA VAL A 268 -12.01 3.69 0.45
C VAL A 268 -11.60 5.16 0.48
N ALA A 269 -11.29 5.77 -0.66
CA ALA A 269 -10.99 7.19 -0.73
C ALA A 269 -12.15 8.03 -0.18
N LYS A 270 -13.38 7.75 -0.62
CA LYS A 270 -14.59 8.42 -0.13
C LYS A 270 -14.81 8.18 1.38
N GLU A 271 -14.70 6.94 1.85
CA GLU A 271 -14.88 6.58 3.27
C GLU A 271 -13.88 7.30 4.20
N LEU A 272 -12.69 7.59 3.70
CA LEU A 272 -11.62 8.26 4.43
C LEU A 272 -11.57 9.78 4.22
N GLY A 273 -12.60 10.39 3.62
CA GLY A 273 -12.67 11.85 3.42
C GLY A 273 -11.74 12.38 2.32
N ARG A 274 -11.30 11.53 1.38
CA ARG A 274 -10.54 11.94 0.19
C ARG A 274 -11.49 12.24 -0.95
N GLN A 275 -11.08 13.17 -1.83
CA GLN A 275 -11.69 13.29 -3.15
C GLN A 275 -11.20 12.14 -4.04
N TYR A 276 -11.97 11.80 -5.07
CA TYR A 276 -11.59 10.68 -5.92
C TYR A 276 -11.86 10.92 -7.40
N ILE A 277 -11.13 10.18 -8.23
CA ILE A 277 -11.38 10.01 -9.66
C ILE A 277 -11.16 8.53 -9.97
N GLY A 278 -12.18 7.87 -10.52
CA GLY A 278 -12.08 6.47 -10.95
C GLY A 278 -12.29 6.33 -12.45
N CYS A 279 -11.62 5.36 -13.06
CA CYS A 279 -11.81 5.02 -14.46
C CYS A 279 -11.73 3.51 -14.69
N ASP A 280 -12.63 3.01 -15.50
CA ASP A 280 -12.54 1.66 -16.06
C ASP A 280 -13.18 1.64 -17.45
N ILE A 281 -12.67 0.79 -18.33
CA ILE A 281 -13.24 0.59 -19.66
C ILE A 281 -14.50 -0.31 -19.63
N ASN A 282 -14.65 -1.11 -18.57
CA ASN A 282 -15.75 -2.05 -18.40
C ASN A 282 -16.97 -1.35 -17.76
N PRO A 283 -18.12 -1.24 -18.44
CA PRO A 283 -19.32 -0.64 -17.87
C PRO A 283 -19.80 -1.32 -16.57
N ARG A 284 -19.61 -2.65 -16.44
CA ARG A 284 -19.95 -3.39 -15.23
C ARG A 284 -19.12 -2.95 -14.02
N ALA A 285 -17.83 -2.64 -14.22
CA ALA A 285 -16.97 -2.08 -13.17
C ALA A 285 -17.54 -0.75 -12.66
N VAL A 286 -17.94 0.12 -13.59
CA VAL A 286 -18.54 1.44 -13.27
C VAL A 286 -19.87 1.28 -12.55
N GLU A 287 -20.75 0.37 -12.99
CA GLU A 287 -22.02 0.09 -12.33
C GLU A 287 -21.83 -0.40 -10.89
N ILE A 288 -20.96 -1.39 -10.68
CA ILE A 288 -20.63 -1.93 -9.34
C ILE A 288 -20.08 -0.83 -8.44
N THR A 289 -19.15 -0.02 -8.95
CA THR A 289 -18.53 1.07 -8.18
C THR A 289 -19.56 2.13 -7.80
N ASN A 290 -20.44 2.54 -8.70
CA ASN A 290 -21.52 3.49 -8.41
C ASN A 290 -22.43 2.97 -7.30
N LYS A 291 -22.86 1.69 -7.39
CA LYS A 291 -23.67 1.07 -6.35
C LYS A 291 -22.96 1.13 -5.00
N ARG A 292 -21.71 0.72 -4.92
CA ARG A 292 -20.90 0.75 -3.69
C ARG A 292 -20.72 2.16 -3.12
N LEU A 293 -20.55 3.17 -3.99
CA LEU A 293 -20.45 4.57 -3.58
C LEU A 293 -21.75 5.12 -2.99
N ASN A 294 -22.92 4.69 -3.54
CA ASN A 294 -24.23 5.08 -3.04
C ASN A 294 -24.58 4.40 -1.70
N ASP A 295 -24.04 3.20 -1.45
CA ASP A 295 -24.26 2.46 -0.21
C ASP A 295 -23.44 3.02 0.97
N ILE A 296 -22.49 3.93 0.72
CA ILE A 296 -21.74 4.61 1.78
C ILE A 296 -22.68 5.59 2.49
N LYS A 297 -23.12 5.23 3.69
CA LYS A 297 -23.78 6.18 4.60
C LYS A 297 -22.73 7.17 5.06
N ILE A 298 -22.84 8.42 4.61
CA ILE A 298 -22.04 9.50 5.18
C ILE A 298 -22.54 9.63 6.63
N GLY A 299 -21.70 9.22 7.57
CA GLY A 299 -22.01 9.41 8.99
C GLY A 299 -22.20 10.89 9.25
N GLY A 300 -23.40 11.25 9.74
CA GLY A 300 -23.71 12.57 10.21
C GLY A 300 -22.99 12.89 11.52
#